data_38e41107c79afffd498dc705fec863ac
#
_entry.id   38e41107c79afffd498dc705fec863ac
#
_cell.length_a   1.000
_cell.length_b   1.000
_cell.length_c   1.000
_cell.angle_alpha   90.00
_cell.angle_beta   90.00
_cell.angle_gamma   90.00
#
_symmetry.space_group_name_H-M   'P 1'
#
loop_
_entity.id
_entity.type
_entity.pdbx_description
1 polymer ?
#
loop_
_entity_poly.entity_id
_entity_poly.type
_entity_poly.pdbx_seq_one_letter_code
_entity_poly.pdbx_strand_id
1 'polypeptide(L)'
;MSIRERARVSWPNRTRSTLLGYFALTKPRVIELLLVTAIPAMLLADRGTVAPLLILNTLIGGMLAAGGANTLNCVADADIDKVMKRTACRPLPRAAVPTRHALVFGLALSVASFFWLWWTTNLLSGLLAVATIAFYVFVYTLLLKRRTSQNVVWGGAAGCMPVMIGWSAVTGTINWPALAMFAIIFFWTPPHTWALAMRYKEDYQAAGVPMLPAVASERHVTKQILVYTWLTVAATLVLALVAGWLYASVAVLAGVWFVTMAHQLYAAVCRGEPVKPLRLFLQSNNYLAVVFCALAVDSALALPTLLH
;
A
#
# COMPACT_ATOMS: atom_id res chain seq x y z
N MET A 1 -34.76 41.65 -20.27
CA MET A 1 -34.36 40.23 -20.53
C MET A 1 -34.05 39.60 -19.19
N SER A 2 -34.81 38.58 -18.77
CA SER A 2 -34.97 38.15 -17.39
C SER A 2 -33.80 37.25 -16.91
N ILE A 3 -33.38 37.54 -15.68
CA ILE A 3 -32.37 36.81 -14.88
C ILE A 3 -32.96 35.47 -14.40
N ARG A 4 -33.44 34.60 -15.28
CA ARG A 4 -34.05 33.29 -14.90
C ARG A 4 -33.68 32.16 -15.80
N GLU A 5 -32.39 32.00 -16.15
CA GLU A 5 -31.87 30.76 -16.68
C GLU A 5 -30.56 30.36 -15.97
N ARG A 6 -30.63 30.22 -14.65
CA ARG A 6 -29.64 29.43 -13.94
C ARG A 6 -29.92 27.96 -14.30
N ALA A 7 -29.09 27.41 -15.20
CA ALA A 7 -29.08 26.01 -15.54
C ALA A 7 -29.22 25.17 -14.25
N ARG A 8 -30.32 24.43 -14.14
CA ARG A 8 -30.47 23.37 -13.13
C ARG A 8 -29.44 22.31 -13.46
N VAL A 9 -28.25 22.38 -12.87
CA VAL A 9 -27.35 21.27 -12.79
C VAL A 9 -28.13 20.20 -12.01
N SER A 10 -28.62 19.19 -12.71
CA SER A 10 -29.26 18.03 -12.11
C SER A 10 -28.24 17.29 -11.25
N TRP A 11 -28.25 17.53 -9.96
CA TRP A 11 -27.45 16.77 -9.01
C TRP A 11 -27.90 15.30 -9.08
N PRO A 12 -26.99 14.34 -9.30
CA PRO A 12 -27.35 12.93 -9.19
C PRO A 12 -27.94 12.69 -7.80
N ASN A 13 -28.98 11.85 -7.72
CA ASN A 13 -29.73 11.53 -6.49
C ASN A 13 -28.81 11.61 -5.26
N ARG A 14 -29.16 12.49 -4.30
CA ARG A 14 -28.36 12.78 -3.09
C ARG A 14 -27.89 11.51 -2.38
N THR A 15 -28.75 10.49 -2.34
CA THR A 15 -28.44 9.17 -1.80
C THR A 15 -27.32 8.45 -2.57
N ARG A 16 -27.35 8.46 -3.90
CA ARG A 16 -26.32 7.83 -4.74
C ARG A 16 -24.95 8.53 -4.58
N SER A 17 -24.93 9.85 -4.47
CA SER A 17 -23.71 10.60 -4.22
C SER A 17 -23.10 10.31 -2.83
N THR A 18 -23.94 10.10 -1.82
CA THR A 18 -23.51 9.75 -0.46
C THR A 18 -22.95 8.33 -0.40
N LEU A 19 -23.62 7.33 -0.99
CA LEU A 19 -23.11 5.95 -1.04
C LEU A 19 -21.76 5.86 -1.78
N LEU A 20 -21.64 6.53 -2.92
CA LEU A 20 -20.36 6.64 -3.63
C LEU A 20 -19.29 7.36 -2.78
N GLY A 21 -19.70 8.31 -1.94
CA GLY A 21 -18.83 8.97 -0.97
C GLY A 21 -18.25 7.98 0.05
N TYR A 22 -19.08 7.13 0.67
CA TYR A 22 -18.61 6.08 1.59
C TYR A 22 -17.67 5.09 0.91
N PHE A 23 -18.02 4.62 -0.29
CA PHE A 23 -17.16 3.73 -1.06
C PHE A 23 -15.80 4.40 -1.40
N ALA A 24 -15.81 5.68 -1.78
CA ALA A 24 -14.58 6.41 -2.08
C ALA A 24 -13.68 6.65 -0.85
N LEU A 25 -14.25 6.70 0.38
CA LEU A 25 -13.49 6.78 1.63
C LEU A 25 -12.62 5.54 1.87
N THR A 26 -13.07 4.35 1.45
CA THR A 26 -12.31 3.10 1.60
C THR A 26 -11.10 3.02 0.65
N LYS A 27 -11.01 3.88 -0.37
CA LYS A 27 -9.94 3.91 -1.38
C LYS A 27 -9.72 2.56 -2.09
N PRO A 28 -10.73 1.97 -2.75
CA PRO A 28 -10.70 0.58 -3.24
C PRO A 28 -9.50 0.27 -4.15
N ARG A 29 -9.10 1.18 -5.04
CA ARG A 29 -7.93 0.99 -5.93
C ARG A 29 -6.60 0.78 -5.19
N VAL A 30 -6.45 1.34 -3.99
CA VAL A 30 -5.26 1.11 -3.16
C VAL A 30 -5.35 -0.24 -2.48
N ILE A 31 -6.56 -0.62 -2.03
CA ILE A 31 -6.83 -1.89 -1.36
C ILE A 31 -6.55 -3.08 -2.28
N GLU A 32 -6.99 -3.03 -3.54
CA GLU A 32 -6.79 -4.10 -4.52
C GLU A 32 -5.32 -4.51 -4.64
N LEU A 33 -4.42 -3.53 -4.80
CA LEU A 33 -2.99 -3.80 -4.93
C LEU A 33 -2.40 -4.45 -3.67
N LEU A 34 -2.81 -3.98 -2.48
CA LEU A 34 -2.35 -4.53 -1.21
C LEU A 34 -2.86 -5.96 -0.98
N LEU A 35 -4.11 -6.25 -1.37
CA LEU A 35 -4.69 -7.57 -1.17
C LEU A 35 -4.15 -8.62 -2.13
N VAL A 36 -3.78 -8.21 -3.36
CA VAL A 36 -3.14 -9.11 -4.34
C VAL A 36 -1.84 -9.70 -3.80
N THR A 37 -1.12 -9.00 -2.92
CA THR A 37 0.10 -9.55 -2.30
C THR A 37 -0.18 -10.61 -1.23
N ALA A 38 -1.38 -10.65 -0.64
CA ALA A 38 -1.75 -11.66 0.36
C ALA A 38 -1.93 -13.05 -0.26
N ILE A 39 -2.44 -13.15 -1.49
CA ILE A 39 -2.66 -14.45 -2.16
C ILE A 39 -1.34 -15.22 -2.36
N PRO A 40 -0.27 -14.64 -2.94
CA PRO A 40 1.02 -15.33 -3.02
C PRO A 40 1.58 -15.79 -1.67
N ALA A 41 1.37 -14.98 -0.61
CA ALA A 41 1.79 -15.34 0.73
C ALA A 41 1.04 -16.58 1.25
N MET A 42 -0.28 -16.65 1.01
CA MET A 42 -1.09 -17.81 1.36
C MET A 42 -0.66 -19.05 0.57
N LEU A 43 -0.45 -18.91 -0.74
CA LEU A 43 -0.01 -20.02 -1.60
C LEU A 43 1.37 -20.54 -1.21
N LEU A 44 2.32 -19.67 -0.84
CA LEU A 44 3.62 -20.09 -0.35
C LEU A 44 3.52 -20.80 1.01
N ALA A 45 2.60 -20.37 1.87
CA ALA A 45 2.41 -20.93 3.22
C ALA A 45 1.98 -22.40 3.21
N ASP A 46 1.24 -22.85 2.18
CA ASP A 46 0.71 -24.21 2.06
C ASP A 46 1.01 -24.85 0.69
N ARG A 47 2.08 -24.41 0.03
CA ARG A 47 2.55 -24.96 -1.26
C ARG A 47 1.43 -25.19 -2.29
N GLY A 48 0.53 -24.20 -2.41
CA GLY A 48 -0.51 -24.18 -3.44
C GLY A 48 -1.81 -24.94 -3.10
N THR A 49 -1.91 -25.59 -1.94
CA THR A 49 -3.10 -26.41 -1.58
C THR A 49 -4.18 -25.63 -0.82
N VAL A 50 -4.02 -24.31 -0.68
CA VAL A 50 -4.91 -23.43 0.11
C VAL A 50 -6.35 -23.47 -0.42
N ALA A 51 -7.32 -23.71 0.48
CA ALA A 51 -8.73 -23.71 0.14
C ALA A 51 -9.18 -22.33 -0.40
N PRO A 52 -9.85 -22.28 -1.57
CA PRO A 52 -10.32 -21.00 -2.15
C PRO A 52 -11.19 -20.17 -1.22
N LEU A 53 -11.99 -20.84 -0.37
CA LEU A 53 -12.85 -20.17 0.61
C LEU A 53 -12.01 -19.44 1.68
N LEU A 54 -10.87 -20.00 2.11
CA LEU A 54 -9.96 -19.35 3.05
C LEU A 54 -9.35 -18.10 2.43
N ILE A 55 -8.93 -18.18 1.15
CA ILE A 55 -8.44 -17.01 0.40
C ILE A 55 -9.51 -15.92 0.36
N LEU A 56 -10.73 -16.26 -0.07
CA LEU A 56 -11.85 -15.31 -0.17
C LEU A 56 -12.13 -14.63 1.18
N ASN A 57 -12.22 -15.41 2.27
CA ASN A 57 -12.47 -14.88 3.60
C ASN A 57 -11.35 -13.96 4.09
N THR A 58 -10.09 -14.32 3.83
CA THR A 58 -8.93 -13.49 4.17
C THR A 58 -8.96 -12.17 3.41
N LEU A 59 -9.30 -12.21 2.12
CA LEU A 59 -9.42 -11.00 1.30
C LEU A 59 -10.56 -10.10 1.77
N ILE A 60 -11.74 -10.65 2.09
CA ILE A 60 -12.88 -9.88 2.63
C ILE A 60 -12.47 -9.18 3.94
N GLY A 61 -11.88 -9.93 4.88
CA GLY A 61 -11.40 -9.37 6.14
C GLY A 61 -10.34 -8.28 5.95
N GLY A 62 -9.40 -8.51 5.03
CA GLY A 62 -8.39 -7.52 4.64
C GLY A 62 -9.00 -6.27 3.99
N MET A 63 -10.03 -6.41 3.13
CA MET A 63 -10.77 -5.28 2.56
C MET A 63 -11.47 -4.45 3.63
N LEU A 64 -12.11 -5.09 4.60
CA LEU A 64 -12.75 -4.42 5.72
C LEU A 64 -11.71 -3.65 6.56
N ALA A 65 -10.58 -4.29 6.89
CA ALA A 65 -9.49 -3.68 7.66
C ALA A 65 -8.90 -2.46 6.95
N ALA A 66 -8.52 -2.62 5.69
CA ALA A 66 -7.93 -1.55 4.89
C ALA A 66 -8.94 -0.43 4.60
N GLY A 67 -10.20 -0.76 4.36
CA GLY A 67 -11.30 0.21 4.20
C GLY A 67 -11.53 1.03 5.46
N GLY A 68 -11.55 0.38 6.63
CA GLY A 68 -11.62 1.03 7.94
C GLY A 68 -10.45 1.98 8.17
N ALA A 69 -9.21 1.47 8.03
CA ALA A 69 -7.99 2.25 8.17
C ALA A 69 -7.94 3.47 7.24
N ASN A 70 -8.28 3.30 5.96
CA ASN A 70 -8.32 4.38 4.97
C ASN A 70 -9.39 5.44 5.31
N THR A 71 -10.56 5.00 5.77
CA THR A 71 -11.64 5.92 6.17
C THR A 71 -11.22 6.74 7.40
N LEU A 72 -10.66 6.11 8.43
CA LEU A 72 -10.12 6.78 9.61
C LEU A 72 -8.98 7.74 9.26
N ASN A 73 -8.08 7.34 8.34
CA ASN A 73 -7.06 8.24 7.80
C ASN A 73 -7.65 9.47 7.09
N CYS A 74 -8.72 9.31 6.29
CA CYS A 74 -9.39 10.45 5.67
C CYS A 74 -10.00 11.40 6.72
N VAL A 75 -10.52 10.87 7.83
CA VAL A 75 -11.04 11.68 8.94
C VAL A 75 -9.90 12.48 9.60
N ALA A 76 -8.77 11.82 9.90
CA ALA A 76 -7.61 12.43 10.53
C ALA A 76 -6.91 13.48 9.65
N ASP A 77 -6.94 13.29 8.31
CA ASP A 77 -6.29 14.16 7.32
C ASP A 77 -7.22 15.21 6.72
N ALA A 78 -8.46 15.37 7.20
CA ALA A 78 -9.47 16.21 6.56
C ALA A 78 -9.05 17.69 6.39
N ASP A 79 -8.18 18.19 7.25
CA ASP A 79 -7.56 19.52 7.17
C ASP A 79 -6.52 19.61 6.06
N ILE A 80 -5.57 18.68 6.01
CA ILE A 80 -4.51 18.58 4.99
C ILE A 80 -5.12 18.36 3.60
N ASP A 81 -6.12 17.49 3.50
CA ASP A 81 -6.76 17.12 2.25
C ASP A 81 -7.46 18.31 1.55
N LYS A 82 -7.87 19.34 2.30
CA LYS A 82 -8.43 20.58 1.75
C LYS A 82 -7.38 21.45 1.06
N VAL A 83 -6.15 21.42 1.53
CA VAL A 83 -5.04 22.24 1.04
C VAL A 83 -4.39 21.64 -0.20
N MET A 84 -4.23 20.31 -0.21
CA MET A 84 -3.56 19.60 -1.30
C MET A 84 -4.45 19.48 -2.53
N LYS A 85 -4.02 19.97 -3.70
CA LYS A 85 -4.75 19.89 -4.98
C LYS A 85 -5.16 18.46 -5.33
N ARG A 86 -4.25 17.49 -5.09
CA ARG A 86 -4.48 16.07 -5.36
C ARG A 86 -5.62 15.47 -4.53
N THR A 87 -5.85 15.94 -3.31
CA THR A 87 -6.81 15.33 -2.35
C THR A 87 -8.04 16.18 -2.07
N ALA A 88 -8.08 17.42 -2.52
CA ALA A 88 -9.23 18.34 -2.38
C ALA A 88 -10.54 17.77 -2.98
N CYS A 89 -10.43 16.81 -3.92
CA CYS A 89 -11.58 16.12 -4.51
C CYS A 89 -12.14 14.96 -3.66
N ARG A 90 -11.53 14.62 -2.52
CA ARG A 90 -12.00 13.55 -1.62
C ARG A 90 -13.37 13.85 -1.00
N PRO A 91 -14.12 12.82 -0.53
CA PRO A 91 -15.47 13.00 -0.01
C PRO A 91 -15.59 13.97 1.18
N LEU A 92 -14.64 13.94 2.12
CA LEU A 92 -14.68 14.81 3.30
C LEU A 92 -14.37 16.28 2.98
N PRO A 93 -13.34 16.66 2.22
CA PRO A 93 -13.15 18.01 1.75
C PRO A 93 -14.34 18.59 0.99
N ARG A 94 -15.07 17.75 0.23
CA ARG A 94 -16.27 18.13 -0.52
C ARG A 94 -17.56 18.12 0.29
N ALA A 95 -17.51 17.77 1.57
CA ALA A 95 -18.68 17.61 2.44
C ALA A 95 -19.73 16.61 1.89
N ALA A 96 -19.31 15.63 1.07
CA ALA A 96 -20.20 14.60 0.54
C ALA A 96 -20.63 13.59 1.63
N VAL A 97 -19.81 13.44 2.67
CA VAL A 97 -20.10 12.60 3.86
C VAL A 97 -19.75 13.43 5.11
N PRO A 98 -20.63 13.47 6.13
CA PRO A 98 -20.32 14.13 7.40
C PRO A 98 -19.15 13.41 8.11
N THR A 99 -18.21 14.17 8.69
CA THR A 99 -17.01 13.62 9.34
C THR A 99 -17.35 12.62 10.46
N ARG A 100 -18.39 12.90 11.26
CA ARG A 100 -18.87 11.99 12.32
C ARG A 100 -19.33 10.65 11.76
N HIS A 101 -20.08 10.67 10.66
CA HIS A 101 -20.53 9.44 10.00
C HIS A 101 -19.36 8.66 9.39
N ALA A 102 -18.40 9.34 8.80
CA ALA A 102 -17.16 8.70 8.30
C ALA A 102 -16.38 8.04 9.43
N LEU A 103 -16.28 8.69 10.61
CA LEU A 103 -15.63 8.12 11.79
C LEU A 103 -16.32 6.83 12.24
N VAL A 104 -17.64 6.87 12.43
CA VAL A 104 -18.43 5.68 12.84
C VAL A 104 -18.31 4.57 11.81
N PHE A 105 -18.38 4.89 10.52
CA PHE A 105 -18.23 3.92 9.44
C PHE A 105 -16.83 3.27 9.45
N GLY A 106 -15.75 4.06 9.61
CA GLY A 106 -14.39 3.53 9.70
C GLY A 106 -14.18 2.63 10.90
N LEU A 107 -14.74 2.98 12.08
CA LEU A 107 -14.70 2.14 13.27
C LEU A 107 -15.51 0.86 13.08
N ALA A 108 -16.72 0.93 12.50
CA ALA A 108 -17.54 -0.23 12.22
C ALA A 108 -16.84 -1.23 11.29
N LEU A 109 -16.21 -0.75 10.20
CA LEU A 109 -15.41 -1.60 9.32
C LEU A 109 -14.23 -2.25 10.06
N SER A 110 -13.55 -1.49 10.93
CA SER A 110 -12.42 -1.99 11.72
C SER A 110 -12.83 -3.10 12.69
N VAL A 111 -13.93 -2.92 13.39
CA VAL A 111 -14.49 -3.94 14.30
C VAL A 111 -14.97 -5.16 13.51
N ALA A 112 -15.69 -4.94 12.41
CA ALA A 112 -16.16 -6.01 11.53
C ALA A 112 -14.99 -6.83 10.97
N SER A 113 -13.86 -6.20 10.60
CA SER A 113 -12.68 -6.90 10.09
C SER A 113 -12.07 -7.85 11.12
N PHE A 114 -12.00 -7.44 12.38
CA PHE A 114 -11.49 -8.27 13.47
C PHE A 114 -12.32 -9.53 13.64
N PHE A 115 -13.63 -9.36 13.84
CA PHE A 115 -14.53 -10.51 14.06
C PHE A 115 -14.61 -11.42 12.83
N TRP A 116 -14.62 -10.85 11.63
CA TRP A 116 -14.61 -11.63 10.39
C TRP A 116 -13.35 -12.50 10.28
N LEU A 117 -12.16 -11.93 10.44
CA LEU A 117 -10.90 -12.68 10.37
C LEU A 117 -10.79 -13.68 11.50
N TRP A 118 -11.14 -13.31 12.73
CA TRP A 118 -11.11 -14.23 13.86
C TRP A 118 -11.99 -15.45 13.62
N TRP A 119 -13.21 -15.24 13.14
CA TRP A 119 -14.17 -16.33 12.94
C TRP A 119 -13.84 -17.19 11.71
N THR A 120 -13.43 -16.59 10.61
CA THR A 120 -13.25 -17.28 9.33
C THR A 120 -11.84 -17.79 9.08
N THR A 121 -10.86 -17.30 9.85
CA THR A 121 -9.44 -17.70 9.77
C THR A 121 -8.94 -18.10 11.17
N ASN A 122 -8.36 -17.16 11.92
CA ASN A 122 -7.90 -17.39 13.29
C ASN A 122 -7.72 -16.06 14.04
N LEU A 123 -7.55 -16.17 15.38
CA LEU A 123 -7.39 -15.01 16.26
C LEU A 123 -6.17 -14.15 15.88
N LEU A 124 -5.05 -14.78 15.50
CA LEU A 124 -3.82 -14.06 15.15
C LEU A 124 -4.04 -13.12 13.97
N SER A 125 -4.71 -13.60 12.91
CA SER A 125 -5.05 -12.78 11.73
C SER A 125 -5.95 -11.58 12.09
N GLY A 126 -6.93 -11.79 12.98
CA GLY A 126 -7.76 -10.71 13.51
C GLY A 126 -6.96 -9.67 14.30
N LEU A 127 -6.07 -10.12 15.19
CA LEU A 127 -5.20 -9.24 15.98
C LEU A 127 -4.21 -8.46 15.12
N LEU A 128 -3.62 -9.10 14.09
CA LEU A 128 -2.75 -8.43 13.14
C LEU A 128 -3.48 -7.33 12.37
N ALA A 129 -4.75 -7.55 11.99
CA ALA A 129 -5.56 -6.52 11.34
C ALA A 129 -5.81 -5.32 12.25
N VAL A 130 -6.19 -5.55 13.52
CA VAL A 130 -6.38 -4.47 14.51
C VAL A 130 -5.07 -3.72 14.76
N ALA A 131 -3.96 -4.44 14.96
CA ALA A 131 -2.64 -3.83 15.15
C ALA A 131 -2.25 -2.96 13.94
N THR A 132 -2.54 -3.42 12.72
CA THR A 132 -2.30 -2.67 11.49
C THR A 132 -3.12 -1.38 11.44
N ILE A 133 -4.41 -1.45 11.73
CA ILE A 133 -5.31 -0.28 11.75
C ILE A 133 -4.82 0.72 12.80
N ALA A 134 -4.53 0.25 14.01
CA ALA A 134 -4.03 1.08 15.10
C ALA A 134 -2.69 1.76 14.74
N PHE A 135 -1.74 1.00 14.21
CA PHE A 135 -0.46 1.53 13.74
C PHE A 135 -0.64 2.57 12.63
N TYR A 136 -1.47 2.27 11.63
CA TYR A 136 -1.70 3.17 10.49
C TYR A 136 -2.37 4.49 10.92
N VAL A 137 -3.35 4.42 11.82
CA VAL A 137 -4.08 5.61 12.29
C VAL A 137 -3.26 6.39 13.31
N PHE A 138 -2.85 5.77 14.40
CA PHE A 138 -2.21 6.47 15.52
C PHE A 138 -0.74 6.77 15.26
N VAL A 139 0.02 5.79 14.79
CA VAL A 139 1.47 5.97 14.62
C VAL A 139 1.77 6.69 13.31
N TYR A 140 1.30 6.16 12.18
CA TYR A 140 1.62 6.77 10.90
C TYR A 140 0.87 8.10 10.69
N THR A 141 -0.46 8.09 10.72
CA THR A 141 -1.26 9.26 10.31
C THR A 141 -1.17 10.41 11.31
N LEU A 142 -1.37 10.14 12.60
CA LEU A 142 -1.41 11.19 13.62
C LEU A 142 -0.02 11.60 14.10
N LEU A 143 0.93 10.64 14.22
CA LEU A 143 2.24 10.95 14.80
C LEU A 143 3.30 11.24 13.73
N LEU A 144 3.60 10.28 12.83
CA LEU A 144 4.77 10.36 11.95
C LEU A 144 4.55 11.26 10.75
N LYS A 145 3.38 11.21 10.10
CA LYS A 145 3.10 11.89 8.84
C LYS A 145 3.38 13.39 8.88
N ARG A 146 3.12 14.02 10.01
CA ARG A 146 3.25 15.48 10.20
C ARG A 146 4.56 15.90 10.86
N ARG A 147 5.40 14.96 11.30
CA ARG A 147 6.58 15.26 12.13
C ARG A 147 7.91 14.85 11.54
N THR A 148 7.94 13.89 10.64
CA THR A 148 9.20 13.36 10.13
C THR A 148 9.18 13.11 8.63
N SER A 149 10.33 13.31 7.97
CA SER A 149 10.53 12.96 6.57
C SER A 149 10.65 11.44 6.35
N GLN A 150 10.86 10.67 7.41
CA GLN A 150 10.87 9.20 7.39
C GLN A 150 9.48 8.57 7.52
N ASN A 151 8.41 9.40 7.47
CA ASN A 151 7.03 8.96 7.63
C ASN A 151 6.65 7.83 6.66
N VAL A 152 7.17 7.87 5.42
CA VAL A 152 6.92 6.84 4.39
C VAL A 152 7.58 5.51 4.75
N VAL A 153 8.80 5.55 5.29
CA VAL A 153 9.53 4.33 5.68
C VAL A 153 8.74 3.57 6.74
N TRP A 154 8.49 4.22 7.86
CA TRP A 154 7.78 3.59 8.97
C TRP A 154 6.30 3.32 8.67
N GLY A 155 5.64 4.26 7.97
CA GLY A 155 4.24 4.11 7.54
C GLY A 155 4.05 2.95 6.55
N GLY A 156 5.09 2.62 5.79
CA GLY A 156 5.12 1.47 4.90
C GLY A 156 4.83 0.14 5.58
N ALA A 157 5.16 0.00 6.87
CA ALA A 157 4.90 -1.22 7.64
C ALA A 157 3.42 -1.63 7.63
N ALA A 158 2.49 -0.67 7.66
CA ALA A 158 1.07 -0.99 7.54
C ALA A 158 0.70 -1.60 6.17
N GLY A 159 1.36 -1.14 5.09
CA GLY A 159 1.18 -1.68 3.74
C GLY A 159 1.74 -3.09 3.54
N CYS A 160 2.62 -3.54 4.44
CA CYS A 160 3.20 -4.89 4.40
C CYS A 160 2.32 -5.94 5.09
N MET A 161 1.36 -5.52 5.92
CA MET A 161 0.59 -6.44 6.76
C MET A 161 -0.31 -7.42 6.00
N PRO A 162 -0.81 -7.15 4.79
CA PRO A 162 -1.56 -8.15 4.03
C PRO A 162 -0.83 -9.48 3.86
N VAL A 163 0.49 -9.49 3.62
CA VAL A 163 1.26 -10.74 3.52
C VAL A 163 1.36 -11.48 4.85
N MET A 164 1.47 -10.74 5.97
CA MET A 164 1.50 -11.31 7.31
C MET A 164 0.15 -11.92 7.69
N ILE A 165 -0.94 -11.22 7.37
CA ILE A 165 -2.32 -11.69 7.61
C ILE A 165 -2.61 -12.91 6.72
N GLY A 166 -2.23 -12.87 5.43
CA GLY A 166 -2.38 -14.00 4.51
C GLY A 166 -1.62 -15.23 4.99
N TRP A 167 -0.37 -15.08 5.39
CA TRP A 167 0.43 -16.16 5.95
C TRP A 167 -0.17 -16.73 7.25
N SER A 168 -0.52 -15.85 8.20
CA SER A 168 -1.10 -16.28 9.47
C SER A 168 -2.47 -16.94 9.33
N ALA A 169 -3.27 -16.53 8.33
CA ALA A 169 -4.56 -17.15 8.04
C ALA A 169 -4.44 -18.63 7.69
N VAL A 170 -3.34 -19.01 7.03
CA VAL A 170 -3.06 -20.40 6.63
C VAL A 170 -2.39 -21.17 7.75
N THR A 171 -1.34 -20.58 8.37
CA THR A 171 -0.44 -21.32 9.28
C THR A 171 -0.74 -21.14 10.76
N GLY A 172 -1.56 -20.14 11.12
CA GLY A 172 -1.77 -19.77 12.53
C GLY A 172 -0.53 -19.15 13.23
N THR A 173 0.56 -18.94 12.49
CA THR A 173 1.87 -18.49 13.01
C THR A 173 2.49 -17.41 12.14
N ILE A 174 3.62 -16.85 12.60
CA ILE A 174 4.48 -15.96 11.82
C ILE A 174 5.86 -16.56 11.74
N ASN A 175 6.29 -16.90 10.52
CA ASN A 175 7.58 -17.49 10.26
C ASN A 175 8.44 -16.58 9.40
N TRP A 176 9.73 -16.88 9.27
CA TRP A 176 10.67 -16.05 8.54
C TRP A 176 10.31 -15.80 7.04
N PRO A 177 9.63 -16.70 6.28
CA PRO A 177 9.22 -16.36 4.92
C PRO A 177 8.19 -15.23 4.88
N ALA A 178 7.26 -15.17 5.86
CA ALA A 178 6.35 -14.06 6.00
C ALA A 178 7.09 -12.73 6.28
N LEU A 179 8.11 -12.78 7.15
CA LEU A 179 8.97 -11.62 7.42
C LEU A 179 9.79 -11.18 6.20
N ALA A 180 10.26 -12.13 5.37
CA ALA A 180 10.93 -11.81 4.12
C ALA A 180 9.98 -11.11 3.13
N MET A 181 8.75 -11.59 2.96
CA MET A 181 7.73 -10.92 2.14
C MET A 181 7.36 -9.54 2.70
N PHE A 182 7.23 -9.41 4.00
CA PHE A 182 7.07 -8.12 4.68
C PHE A 182 8.24 -7.18 4.34
N ALA A 183 9.49 -7.63 4.43
CA ALA A 183 10.67 -6.84 4.13
C ALA A 183 10.73 -6.38 2.66
N ILE A 184 10.30 -7.22 1.71
CA ILE A 184 10.20 -6.84 0.29
C ILE A 184 9.31 -5.61 0.14
N ILE A 185 8.08 -5.64 0.67
CA ILE A 185 7.12 -4.54 0.53
C ILE A 185 7.56 -3.33 1.37
N PHE A 186 8.13 -3.55 2.53
CA PHE A 186 8.63 -2.50 3.41
C PHE A 186 9.72 -1.67 2.73
N PHE A 187 10.74 -2.33 2.18
CA PHE A 187 11.82 -1.65 1.46
C PHE A 187 11.40 -1.13 0.09
N TRP A 188 10.38 -1.72 -0.55
CA TRP A 188 9.81 -1.23 -1.79
C TRP A 188 9.01 0.07 -1.61
N THR A 189 8.38 0.28 -0.46
CA THR A 189 7.51 1.43 -0.20
C THR A 189 8.21 2.79 -0.36
N PRO A 190 9.43 3.03 0.17
CA PRO A 190 10.13 4.30 0.00
C PRO A 190 10.45 4.65 -1.45
N PRO A 191 11.12 3.83 -2.27
CA PRO A 191 11.41 4.17 -3.66
C PRO A 191 10.14 4.42 -4.49
N HIS A 192 9.09 3.63 -4.27
CA HIS A 192 7.80 3.82 -4.91
C HIS A 192 7.18 5.17 -4.54
N THR A 193 7.02 5.43 -3.25
CA THR A 193 6.30 6.61 -2.76
C THR A 193 7.08 7.89 -2.98
N TRP A 194 8.40 7.89 -2.77
CA TRP A 194 9.22 9.09 -3.00
C TRP A 194 9.32 9.46 -4.48
N ALA A 195 9.36 8.49 -5.39
CA ALA A 195 9.29 8.77 -6.82
C ALA A 195 7.98 9.49 -7.21
N LEU A 196 6.85 9.09 -6.62
CA LEU A 196 5.58 9.81 -6.80
C LEU A 196 5.62 11.18 -6.12
N ALA A 197 6.14 11.27 -4.90
CA ALA A 197 6.17 12.50 -4.11
C ALA A 197 7.08 13.59 -4.72
N MET A 198 8.10 13.22 -5.48
CA MET A 198 8.89 14.18 -6.27
C MET A 198 8.02 14.99 -7.24
N ARG A 199 7.00 14.35 -7.86
CA ARG A 199 6.05 15.04 -8.75
C ARG A 199 5.11 16.00 -8.00
N TYR A 200 4.77 15.68 -6.73
CA TYR A 200 3.83 16.44 -5.91
C TYR A 200 4.51 17.23 -4.79
N LYS A 201 5.79 17.57 -4.98
CA LYS A 201 6.62 18.28 -4.00
C LYS A 201 5.94 19.54 -3.46
N GLU A 202 5.42 20.37 -4.35
CA GLU A 202 4.75 21.64 -4.01
C GLU A 202 3.47 21.42 -3.18
N ASP A 203 2.68 20.39 -3.50
CA ASP A 203 1.46 20.05 -2.74
C ASP A 203 1.80 19.68 -1.29
N TYR A 204 2.89 18.90 -1.08
CA TYR A 204 3.34 18.53 0.26
C TYR A 204 3.91 19.71 1.03
N GLN A 205 4.65 20.61 0.36
CA GLN A 205 5.14 21.85 0.96
C GLN A 205 3.99 22.76 1.38
N ALA A 206 3.00 22.97 0.51
CA ALA A 206 1.83 23.78 0.80
C ALA A 206 1.01 23.25 1.99
N ALA A 207 0.95 21.94 2.16
CA ALA A 207 0.24 21.29 3.27
C ALA A 207 1.08 21.16 4.56
N GLY A 208 2.33 21.63 4.56
CA GLY A 208 3.23 21.50 5.72
C GLY A 208 3.59 20.06 6.08
N VAL A 209 3.46 19.11 5.13
CA VAL A 209 3.81 17.70 5.34
C VAL A 209 5.27 17.48 4.93
N PRO A 210 6.16 17.09 5.87
CA PRO A 210 7.59 16.98 5.63
C PRO A 210 7.96 15.70 4.86
N MET A 211 7.35 15.48 3.68
CA MET A 211 7.79 14.40 2.79
C MET A 211 9.24 14.60 2.38
N LEU A 212 10.03 13.52 2.30
CA LEU A 212 11.46 13.62 1.97
C LEU A 212 11.73 14.49 0.73
N PRO A 213 11.02 14.35 -0.41
CA PRO A 213 11.20 15.25 -1.55
C PRO A 213 10.81 16.71 -1.31
N ALA A 214 9.98 16.99 -0.30
CA ALA A 214 9.57 18.37 0.03
C ALA A 214 10.63 19.12 0.84
N VAL A 215 11.48 18.39 1.59
CA VAL A 215 12.44 18.97 2.56
C VAL A 215 13.91 18.70 2.23
N ALA A 216 14.21 17.80 1.28
CA ALA A 216 15.56 17.41 0.92
C ALA A 216 15.89 17.69 -0.55
N SER A 217 17.18 17.74 -0.91
CA SER A 217 17.64 17.88 -2.28
C SER A 217 17.29 16.65 -3.12
N GLU A 218 17.07 16.84 -4.42
CA GLU A 218 16.77 15.73 -5.34
C GLU A 218 17.87 14.67 -5.36
N ARG A 219 19.13 15.08 -5.23
CA ARG A 219 20.27 14.16 -5.12
C ARG A 219 20.16 13.28 -3.88
N HIS A 220 19.77 13.84 -2.73
CA HIS A 220 19.58 13.07 -1.51
C HIS A 220 18.40 12.10 -1.65
N VAL A 221 17.28 12.57 -2.17
CA VAL A 221 16.09 11.74 -2.40
C VAL A 221 16.38 10.56 -3.30
N THR A 222 17.01 10.80 -4.45
CA THR A 222 17.33 9.74 -5.43
C THR A 222 18.40 8.78 -4.92
N LYS A 223 19.35 9.24 -4.08
CA LYS A 223 20.28 8.35 -3.37
C LYS A 223 19.51 7.42 -2.40
N GLN A 224 18.57 7.94 -1.63
CA GLN A 224 17.73 7.12 -0.73
C GLN A 224 16.87 6.13 -1.52
N ILE A 225 16.26 6.56 -2.62
CA ILE A 225 15.54 5.67 -3.55
C ILE A 225 16.43 4.51 -3.98
N LEU A 226 17.65 4.79 -4.39
CA LEU A 226 18.62 3.77 -4.83
C LEU A 226 18.96 2.78 -3.70
N VAL A 227 19.24 3.26 -2.49
CA VAL A 227 19.56 2.41 -1.33
C VAL A 227 18.38 1.47 -1.01
N TYR A 228 17.16 2.01 -0.91
CA TYR A 228 15.98 1.18 -0.63
C TYR A 228 15.62 0.23 -1.78
N THR A 229 15.93 0.58 -3.03
CA THR A 229 15.80 -0.35 -4.17
C THR A 229 16.73 -1.55 -4.01
N TRP A 230 18.00 -1.34 -3.62
CA TRP A 230 18.92 -2.43 -3.33
C TRP A 230 18.45 -3.32 -2.17
N LEU A 231 17.94 -2.72 -1.09
CA LEU A 231 17.37 -3.46 0.04
C LEU A 231 16.14 -4.29 -0.39
N THR A 232 15.28 -3.72 -1.26
CA THR A 232 14.14 -4.45 -1.83
C THR A 232 14.58 -5.68 -2.59
N VAL A 233 15.56 -5.52 -3.49
CA VAL A 233 16.06 -6.63 -4.30
C VAL A 233 16.77 -7.68 -3.43
N ALA A 234 17.55 -7.25 -2.43
CA ALA A 234 18.16 -8.17 -1.47
C ALA A 234 17.11 -9.00 -0.73
N ALA A 235 16.04 -8.36 -0.21
CA ALA A 235 14.94 -9.09 0.44
C ALA A 235 14.23 -10.05 -0.51
N THR A 236 14.05 -9.66 -1.78
CA THR A 236 13.45 -10.52 -2.82
C THR A 236 14.31 -11.76 -3.07
N LEU A 237 15.64 -11.60 -3.13
CA LEU A 237 16.56 -12.73 -3.31
C LEU A 237 16.64 -13.64 -2.07
N VAL A 238 16.50 -13.08 -0.85
CA VAL A 238 16.42 -13.88 0.37
C VAL A 238 15.19 -14.82 0.35
N LEU A 239 14.05 -14.34 -0.13
CA LEU A 239 12.84 -15.17 -0.25
C LEU A 239 13.04 -16.34 -1.25
N ALA A 240 13.92 -16.21 -2.24
CA ALA A 240 14.24 -17.27 -3.19
C ALA A 240 14.80 -18.55 -2.52
N LEU A 241 15.32 -18.46 -1.29
CA LEU A 241 15.80 -19.62 -0.54
C LEU A 241 14.69 -20.63 -0.21
N VAL A 242 13.42 -20.20 -0.14
CA VAL A 242 12.27 -21.07 0.16
C VAL A 242 11.26 -21.17 -0.99
N ALA A 243 11.41 -20.35 -2.02
CA ALA A 243 10.65 -20.45 -3.25
C ALA A 243 11.40 -21.33 -4.27
N GLY A 244 10.73 -21.68 -5.36
CA GLY A 244 11.32 -22.51 -6.41
C GLY A 244 12.15 -21.70 -7.41
N TRP A 245 12.70 -22.42 -8.38
CA TRP A 245 13.60 -21.88 -9.39
C TRP A 245 12.92 -20.81 -10.31
N LEU A 246 11.60 -20.94 -10.55
CA LEU A 246 10.86 -19.96 -11.35
C LEU A 246 10.88 -18.60 -10.66
N TYR A 247 10.50 -18.58 -9.39
CA TYR A 247 10.57 -17.35 -8.58
C TYR A 247 11.98 -16.77 -8.56
N ALA A 248 13.01 -17.59 -8.30
CA ALA A 248 14.39 -17.15 -8.22
C ALA A 248 14.88 -16.50 -9.51
N SER A 249 14.57 -17.11 -10.67
CA SER A 249 14.94 -16.56 -11.98
C SER A 249 14.29 -15.20 -12.23
N VAL A 250 12.99 -15.09 -11.94
CA VAL A 250 12.24 -13.82 -12.08
C VAL A 250 12.76 -12.77 -11.10
N ALA A 251 13.07 -13.14 -9.86
CA ALA A 251 13.61 -12.25 -8.84
C ALA A 251 14.93 -11.61 -9.27
N VAL A 252 15.84 -12.39 -9.88
CA VAL A 252 17.11 -11.89 -10.42
C VAL A 252 16.86 -10.91 -11.58
N LEU A 253 16.10 -11.33 -12.59
CA LEU A 253 15.85 -10.51 -13.78
C LEU A 253 15.13 -9.20 -13.45
N ALA A 254 14.04 -9.28 -12.68
CA ALA A 254 13.30 -8.12 -12.23
C ALA A 254 14.15 -7.22 -11.30
N GLY A 255 14.98 -7.82 -10.45
CA GLY A 255 15.91 -7.12 -9.56
C GLY A 255 16.93 -6.29 -10.34
N VAL A 256 17.61 -6.89 -11.31
CA VAL A 256 18.56 -6.19 -12.20
C VAL A 256 17.89 -5.03 -12.92
N TRP A 257 16.69 -5.27 -13.45
CA TRP A 257 15.93 -4.22 -14.14
C TRP A 257 15.54 -3.07 -13.18
N PHE A 258 15.05 -3.34 -11.98
CA PHE A 258 14.62 -2.31 -11.03
C PHE A 258 15.80 -1.49 -10.50
N VAL A 259 16.92 -2.15 -10.16
CA VAL A 259 18.16 -1.49 -9.75
C VAL A 259 18.72 -0.60 -10.86
N THR A 260 18.73 -1.09 -12.11
CA THR A 260 19.20 -0.30 -13.27
C THR A 260 18.41 0.99 -13.43
N MET A 261 17.08 0.93 -13.26
CA MET A 261 16.23 2.12 -13.35
C MET A 261 16.51 3.12 -12.22
N ALA A 262 16.73 2.63 -10.99
CA ALA A 262 17.07 3.49 -9.86
C ALA A 262 18.44 4.16 -10.05
N HIS A 263 19.44 3.43 -10.58
CA HIS A 263 20.75 3.99 -10.95
C HIS A 263 20.63 5.04 -12.05
N GLN A 264 19.83 4.79 -13.09
CA GLN A 264 19.60 5.76 -14.16
C GLN A 264 18.99 7.06 -13.63
N LEU A 265 17.99 6.96 -12.72
CA LEU A 265 17.39 8.13 -12.09
C LEU A 265 18.41 8.92 -11.26
N TYR A 266 19.20 8.25 -10.43
CA TYR A 266 20.22 8.87 -9.60
C TYR A 266 21.32 9.53 -10.45
N ALA A 267 21.83 8.84 -11.48
CA ALA A 267 22.85 9.35 -12.37
C ALA A 267 22.37 10.59 -13.16
N ALA A 268 21.12 10.59 -13.64
CA ALA A 268 20.55 11.74 -14.34
C ALA A 268 20.48 12.98 -13.43
N VAL A 269 20.05 12.81 -12.16
CA VAL A 269 20.06 13.92 -11.18
C VAL A 269 21.49 14.42 -10.91
N CYS A 270 22.48 13.52 -10.81
CA CYS A 270 23.86 13.91 -10.60
C CYS A 270 24.47 14.69 -11.79
N ARG A 271 23.99 14.45 -13.02
CA ARG A 271 24.38 15.18 -14.23
C ARG A 271 23.58 16.48 -14.45
N GLY A 272 22.58 16.78 -13.61
CA GLY A 272 21.69 17.93 -13.78
C GLY A 272 20.70 17.78 -14.96
N GLU A 273 20.44 16.54 -15.41
CA GLU A 273 19.52 16.25 -16.49
C GLU A 273 18.07 16.27 -16.01
N PRO A 274 17.08 16.61 -16.87
CA PRO A 274 15.68 16.53 -16.52
C PRO A 274 15.25 15.10 -16.24
N VAL A 275 14.64 14.86 -15.07
CA VAL A 275 14.26 13.52 -14.62
C VAL A 275 12.77 13.25 -14.76
N LYS A 276 12.42 11.97 -14.93
CA LYS A 276 11.05 11.48 -15.00
C LYS A 276 10.76 10.50 -13.86
N PRO A 277 10.65 10.97 -12.61
CA PRO A 277 10.48 10.07 -11.45
C PRO A 277 9.20 9.24 -11.51
N LEU A 278 8.15 9.75 -12.17
CA LEU A 278 6.91 9.00 -12.39
C LEU A 278 7.13 7.69 -13.17
N ARG A 279 8.15 7.61 -14.02
CA ARG A 279 8.52 6.35 -14.69
C ARG A 279 8.95 5.30 -13.67
N LEU A 280 9.80 5.66 -12.71
CA LEU A 280 10.22 4.74 -11.64
C LEU A 280 9.01 4.32 -10.77
N PHE A 281 8.13 5.26 -10.43
CA PHE A 281 6.89 4.97 -9.71
C PHE A 281 6.04 3.89 -10.41
N LEU A 282 5.79 4.02 -11.72
CA LEU A 282 5.00 3.04 -12.48
C LEU A 282 5.71 1.69 -12.57
N GLN A 283 7.02 1.71 -12.81
CA GLN A 283 7.80 0.49 -12.96
C GLN A 283 8.03 -0.25 -11.63
N SER A 284 8.05 0.46 -10.51
CA SER A 284 8.10 -0.19 -9.19
C SER A 284 6.84 -1.02 -8.90
N ASN A 285 5.66 -0.59 -9.40
CA ASN A 285 4.45 -1.42 -9.34
C ASN A 285 4.59 -2.68 -10.20
N ASN A 286 5.12 -2.54 -11.42
CA ASN A 286 5.34 -3.68 -12.30
C ASN A 286 6.33 -4.67 -11.68
N TYR A 287 7.41 -4.17 -11.04
CA TYR A 287 8.36 -5.00 -10.30
C TYR A 287 7.67 -5.83 -9.23
N LEU A 288 6.90 -5.18 -8.35
CA LEU A 288 6.20 -5.87 -7.26
C LEU A 288 5.19 -6.89 -7.80
N ALA A 289 4.41 -6.53 -8.83
CA ALA A 289 3.44 -7.41 -9.45
C ALA A 289 4.12 -8.64 -10.06
N VAL A 290 5.20 -8.46 -10.83
CA VAL A 290 5.92 -9.57 -11.48
C VAL A 290 6.51 -10.52 -10.45
N VAL A 291 7.15 -9.99 -9.39
CA VAL A 291 7.75 -10.80 -8.32
C VAL A 291 6.69 -11.61 -7.56
N PHE A 292 5.58 -10.97 -7.16
CA PHE A 292 4.52 -11.67 -6.42
C PHE A 292 3.69 -12.60 -7.31
N CYS A 293 3.48 -12.29 -8.59
CA CYS A 293 2.87 -13.24 -9.54
C CYS A 293 3.77 -14.48 -9.76
N ALA A 294 5.08 -14.27 -9.90
CA ALA A 294 6.03 -15.39 -10.02
C ALA A 294 6.00 -16.27 -8.75
N LEU A 295 5.94 -15.65 -7.56
CA LEU A 295 5.80 -16.37 -6.28
C LEU A 295 4.50 -17.18 -6.25
N ALA A 296 3.38 -16.61 -6.68
CA ALA A 296 2.10 -17.29 -6.72
C ALA A 296 2.11 -18.51 -7.65
N VAL A 297 2.65 -18.35 -8.87
CA VAL A 297 2.73 -19.43 -9.85
C VAL A 297 3.70 -20.52 -9.37
N ASP A 298 4.87 -20.14 -8.88
CA ASP A 298 5.87 -21.06 -8.35
C ASP A 298 5.32 -21.92 -7.20
N SER A 299 4.61 -21.27 -6.26
CA SER A 299 3.99 -21.93 -5.12
C SER A 299 2.81 -22.82 -5.53
N ALA A 300 1.95 -22.34 -6.46
CA ALA A 300 0.79 -23.10 -6.95
C ALA A 300 1.20 -24.37 -7.72
N LEU A 301 2.34 -24.33 -8.42
CA LEU A 301 2.90 -25.47 -9.14
C LEU A 301 3.78 -26.36 -8.23
N ALA A 302 3.96 -26.00 -6.96
CA ALA A 302 4.82 -26.69 -5.99
C ALA A 302 6.22 -26.99 -6.56
N LEU A 303 6.82 -26.03 -7.30
CA LEU A 303 8.10 -26.22 -7.95
C LEU A 303 9.21 -26.50 -6.93
N PRO A 304 10.27 -27.29 -7.29
CA PRO A 304 11.37 -27.59 -6.39
C PRO A 304 12.04 -26.31 -5.86
N THR A 305 12.30 -26.28 -4.56
CA THR A 305 13.04 -25.20 -3.92
C THR A 305 14.52 -25.29 -4.20
N LEU A 306 15.23 -24.16 -4.06
CA LEU A 306 16.69 -24.13 -4.28
C LEU A 306 17.48 -24.87 -3.19
N LEU A 307 16.89 -25.09 -2.02
CA LEU A 307 17.55 -25.70 -0.87
C LEU A 307 17.19 -27.19 -0.65
N HIS A 308 16.44 -27.81 -1.59
CA HIS A 308 16.11 -29.24 -1.51
C HIS A 308 16.30 -29.93 -2.85
#